data_4126f69cd0ed701347653f0b119d850c
#
_entry.id   4126f69cd0ed701347653f0b119d850c
#
_cell.length_a   1.000
_cell.length_b   1.000
_cell.length_c   1.000
_cell.angle_alpha   90.00
_cell.angle_beta   90.00
_cell.angle_gamma   90.00
#
_symmetry.space_group_name_H-M   'P 1'
#
loop_
_entity.id
_entity.type
_entity.pdbx_description
1 polymer ?
#
loop_
_entity_poly.entity_id
_entity_poly.type
_entity_poly.pdbx_seq_one_letter_code
_entity_poly.pdbx_strand_id
1 'polypeptide(L)'
;MAYSVRIVLRKYKPNSMGYHILQLCVTKNSSRKRISLKLYVDPAYWDNSAERLTIERNLKGEKQREANKKRIQDNAFLDKVKARAREIIEKFEIDGIDWTLNQFEETFLNPSKQGKFCAYLENHIQTLRDTGHTGNAKCYFETLRLLKYYDGKLSQRLFSDIDLRYVRNFDTFLQKRGCKGNTRKYYFKALRAILNQAKREGVGSEAAYPFVKGGFEIAKLEEATEKRYLPPQDLQKLKDTPAQNPQNEYARQLFLFSYYCYGMSFVDMAYLTTDHIQRLADGNYIVYNATKSSTKRTQLPSESTLRRRFRD
;
A
#
# COMPACT_ATOMS: atom_id res chain seq x y z
N MET A 1 9.02 -27.99 -2.91
CA MET A 1 10.21 -27.51 -2.14
C MET A 1 10.20 -28.12 -0.75
N ALA A 2 11.37 -28.50 -0.20
CA ALA A 2 11.40 -29.11 1.13
C ALA A 2 11.30 -28.04 2.22
N TYR A 3 10.23 -28.05 2.97
CA TYR A 3 10.05 -27.26 4.18
C TYR A 3 9.66 -28.14 5.37
N SER A 4 9.89 -27.66 6.58
CA SER A 4 9.38 -28.31 7.78
C SER A 4 8.80 -27.29 8.77
N VAL A 5 7.72 -27.69 9.44
CA VAL A 5 7.05 -26.90 10.49
C VAL A 5 7.04 -27.71 11.77
N ARG A 6 7.73 -27.25 12.79
CA ARG A 6 7.89 -27.94 14.08
C ARG A 6 7.65 -27.00 15.23
N ILE A 7 7.18 -27.54 16.37
CA ILE A 7 7.16 -26.81 17.64
C ILE A 7 8.34 -27.29 18.46
N VAL A 8 9.13 -26.36 18.98
CA VAL A 8 10.35 -26.65 19.71
C VAL A 8 10.36 -25.93 21.06
N LEU A 9 10.87 -26.60 22.08
CA LEU A 9 11.10 -26.00 23.38
C LEU A 9 12.43 -25.23 23.35
N ARG A 10 12.42 -23.97 23.79
CA ARG A 10 13.64 -23.18 23.94
C ARG A 10 14.39 -23.61 25.20
N LYS A 11 15.55 -24.26 25.04
CA LYS A 11 16.29 -24.86 26.14
C LYS A 11 17.04 -23.87 27.08
N TYR A 12 17.12 -22.59 26.75
CA TYR A 12 17.84 -21.58 27.51
C TYR A 12 16.93 -20.42 27.92
N LYS A 13 17.27 -19.72 28.98
CA LYS A 13 16.53 -18.63 29.60
C LYS A 13 15.09 -19.03 30.01
N PRO A 14 14.94 -19.90 31.02
CA PRO A 14 13.63 -20.15 31.63
C PRO A 14 13.10 -18.87 32.28
N ASN A 15 11.80 -18.83 32.55
CA ASN A 15 11.21 -17.79 33.38
C ASN A 15 11.56 -18.00 34.87
N SER A 16 11.09 -17.11 35.77
CA SER A 16 11.33 -17.19 37.22
C SER A 16 10.82 -18.47 37.89
N MET A 17 9.91 -19.21 37.23
CA MET A 17 9.35 -20.49 37.69
C MET A 17 10.07 -21.72 37.06
N GLY A 18 11.12 -21.52 36.28
CA GLY A 18 11.82 -22.62 35.59
C GLY A 18 11.12 -23.09 34.30
N TYR A 19 10.04 -22.44 33.86
CA TYR A 19 9.31 -22.81 32.66
C TYR A 19 9.99 -22.27 31.41
N HIS A 20 9.94 -23.05 30.34
CA HIS A 20 10.53 -22.73 29.05
C HIS A 20 9.49 -22.34 28.02
N ILE A 21 9.84 -21.40 27.14
CA ILE A 21 8.94 -20.92 26.11
C ILE A 21 8.93 -21.85 24.89
N LEU A 22 7.74 -22.12 24.36
CA LEU A 22 7.57 -22.82 23.11
C LEU A 22 7.71 -21.87 21.91
N GLN A 23 8.32 -22.36 20.85
CA GLN A 23 8.55 -21.63 19.59
C GLN A 23 8.09 -22.46 18.41
N LEU A 24 7.42 -21.81 17.45
CA LEU A 24 7.21 -22.36 16.11
C LEU A 24 8.53 -22.22 15.33
N CYS A 25 9.07 -23.33 14.85
CA CYS A 25 10.26 -23.38 14.02
C CYS A 25 9.87 -23.77 12.60
N VAL A 26 10.08 -22.87 11.65
CA VAL A 26 9.89 -23.14 10.23
C VAL A 26 11.24 -23.17 9.55
N THR A 27 11.49 -24.23 8.78
CA THR A 27 12.72 -24.41 8.02
C THR A 27 12.41 -24.48 6.54
N LYS A 28 13.17 -23.76 5.72
CA LYS A 28 13.13 -23.81 4.25
C LYS A 28 14.55 -23.66 3.71
N ASN A 29 14.97 -24.51 2.77
CA ASN A 29 16.28 -24.44 2.12
C ASN A 29 17.44 -24.27 3.11
N SER A 30 17.51 -25.16 4.12
CA SER A 30 18.52 -25.17 5.21
C SER A 30 18.53 -23.94 6.13
N SER A 31 17.73 -22.93 5.86
CA SER A 31 17.52 -21.77 6.72
C SER A 31 16.33 -21.99 7.65
N ARG A 32 16.38 -21.43 8.87
CA ARG A 32 15.30 -21.59 9.85
C ARG A 32 14.89 -20.27 10.48
N LYS A 33 13.60 -20.15 10.77
CA LYS A 33 13.01 -19.05 11.54
C LYS A 33 12.30 -19.61 12.77
N ARG A 34 12.44 -18.93 13.92
CA ARG A 34 11.80 -19.30 15.18
C ARG A 34 10.90 -18.16 15.65
N ILE A 35 9.63 -18.46 15.82
CA ILE A 35 8.60 -17.51 16.24
C ILE A 35 8.13 -17.89 17.64
N SER A 36 8.20 -16.98 18.60
CA SER A 36 7.74 -17.21 19.97
C SER A 36 6.23 -17.35 20.03
N LEU A 37 5.75 -18.43 20.66
CA LEU A 37 4.31 -18.64 20.86
C LEU A 37 3.79 -17.98 22.16
N LYS A 38 4.67 -17.36 22.94
CA LYS A 38 4.38 -16.77 24.24
C LYS A 38 3.73 -17.76 25.23
N LEU A 39 3.90 -19.05 24.98
CA LEU A 39 3.43 -20.14 25.83
C LEU A 39 4.63 -20.72 26.60
N TYR A 40 4.58 -20.64 27.93
CA TYR A 40 5.60 -21.18 28.84
C TYR A 40 5.11 -22.49 29.40
N VAL A 41 5.93 -23.52 29.32
CA VAL A 41 5.60 -24.88 29.78
C VAL A 41 6.73 -25.44 30.65
N ASP A 42 6.38 -26.34 31.55
CA ASP A 42 7.33 -27.12 32.30
C ASP A 42 8.00 -28.14 31.36
N PRO A 43 9.36 -28.11 31.25
CA PRO A 43 10.08 -29.02 30.36
C PRO A 43 9.88 -30.51 30.71
N ALA A 44 9.54 -30.84 31.95
CA ALA A 44 9.26 -32.21 32.37
C ALA A 44 8.05 -32.83 31.67
N TYR A 45 7.10 -32.01 31.21
CA TYR A 45 5.91 -32.47 30.51
C TYR A 45 6.00 -32.28 28.98
N TRP A 46 7.13 -31.84 28.45
CA TRP A 46 7.27 -31.64 27.01
C TRP A 46 7.83 -32.87 26.31
N ASP A 47 7.05 -33.50 25.43
CA ASP A 47 7.53 -34.53 24.52
C ASP A 47 8.01 -33.90 23.20
N ASN A 48 9.32 -33.95 23.00
CA ASN A 48 9.97 -33.36 21.83
C ASN A 48 9.72 -34.15 20.54
N SER A 49 9.41 -35.45 20.64
CA SER A 49 9.13 -36.32 19.49
C SER A 49 7.70 -36.17 19.00
N ALA A 50 6.75 -36.12 19.92
CA ALA A 50 5.34 -35.87 19.64
C ALA A 50 5.04 -34.39 19.41
N GLU A 51 5.97 -33.49 19.80
CA GLU A 51 5.79 -32.02 19.81
C GLU A 51 4.51 -31.58 20.58
N ARG A 52 4.30 -32.21 21.77
CA ARG A 52 3.11 -32.04 22.60
C ARG A 52 3.46 -32.11 24.08
N LEU A 53 2.55 -31.61 24.89
CA LEU A 53 2.60 -31.80 26.34
C LEU A 53 2.00 -33.17 26.69
N THR A 54 2.71 -33.90 27.55
CA THR A 54 2.25 -35.17 28.08
C THR A 54 1.03 -34.99 28.99
N ILE A 55 0.03 -35.85 28.82
CA ILE A 55 -1.20 -35.86 29.58
C ILE A 55 -1.14 -37.04 30.54
N GLU A 56 -1.26 -36.76 31.84
CA GLU A 56 -1.24 -37.79 32.88
C GLU A 56 -2.59 -38.47 32.99
N ARG A 57 -2.58 -39.78 33.26
CA ARG A 57 -3.76 -40.58 33.52
C ARG A 57 -3.83 -40.86 35.02
N ASN A 58 -5.03 -41.07 35.59
CA ASN A 58 -5.26 -41.43 36.99
C ASN A 58 -4.85 -40.38 38.04
N LEU A 59 -5.21 -39.11 37.82
CA LEU A 59 -4.94 -38.00 38.74
C LEU A 59 -5.84 -38.06 39.98
N LYS A 60 -5.25 -38.05 41.17
CA LYS A 60 -5.97 -38.12 42.46
C LYS A 60 -6.29 -36.75 43.07
N GLY A 61 -5.59 -35.68 42.70
CA GLY A 61 -5.73 -34.32 43.20
C GLY A 61 -6.41 -33.34 42.25
N GLU A 62 -7.17 -32.40 42.79
CA GLU A 62 -7.86 -31.36 42.01
C GLU A 62 -6.88 -30.46 41.23
N LYS A 63 -5.82 -30.02 41.88
CA LYS A 63 -4.75 -29.22 41.26
C LYS A 63 -4.08 -29.95 40.07
N GLN A 64 -3.90 -31.26 40.18
CA GLN A 64 -3.33 -32.08 39.10
C GLN A 64 -4.32 -32.20 37.92
N ARG A 65 -5.62 -32.32 38.20
CA ARG A 65 -6.65 -32.33 37.14
C ARG A 65 -6.75 -31.01 36.41
N GLU A 66 -6.67 -29.89 37.13
CA GLU A 66 -6.62 -28.54 36.50
C GLU A 66 -5.38 -28.34 35.61
N ALA A 67 -4.19 -28.72 36.13
CA ALA A 67 -2.95 -28.65 35.34
C ALA A 67 -3.03 -29.50 34.07
N ASN A 68 -3.67 -30.68 34.18
CA ASN A 68 -3.84 -31.55 33.02
C ASN A 68 -4.86 -31.00 32.01
N LYS A 69 -5.96 -30.40 32.51
CA LYS A 69 -6.94 -29.68 31.66
C LYS A 69 -6.28 -28.55 30.90
N LYS A 70 -5.39 -27.80 31.54
CA LYS A 70 -4.59 -26.76 30.90
C LYS A 70 -3.69 -27.33 29.82
N ARG A 71 -2.97 -28.44 30.08
CA ARG A 71 -2.11 -29.12 29.07
C ARG A 71 -2.92 -29.58 27.85
N ILE A 72 -4.15 -30.05 28.04
CA ILE A 72 -5.06 -30.40 26.93
C ILE A 72 -5.41 -29.16 26.09
N GLN A 73 -5.71 -28.03 26.73
CA GLN A 73 -6.00 -26.78 26.04
C GLN A 73 -4.77 -26.25 25.30
N ASP A 74 -3.60 -26.32 25.93
CA ASP A 74 -2.33 -25.90 25.34
C ASP A 74 -2.00 -26.78 24.10
N ASN A 75 -2.21 -28.11 24.18
CA ASN A 75 -2.06 -28.99 23.03
C ASN A 75 -3.00 -28.65 21.87
N ALA A 76 -4.28 -28.33 22.18
CA ALA A 76 -5.24 -27.91 21.17
C ALA A 76 -4.82 -26.55 20.53
N PHE A 77 -4.23 -25.66 21.31
CA PHE A 77 -3.63 -24.42 20.77
C PHE A 77 -2.44 -24.71 19.86
N LEU A 78 -1.54 -25.63 20.25
CA LEU A 78 -0.39 -26.01 19.42
C LEU A 78 -0.81 -26.65 18.10
N ASP A 79 -1.88 -27.45 18.09
CA ASP A 79 -2.44 -28.03 16.86
C ASP A 79 -2.97 -26.94 15.92
N LYS A 80 -3.69 -25.94 16.47
CA LYS A 80 -4.17 -24.77 15.70
C LYS A 80 -3.01 -23.95 15.12
N VAL A 81 -1.93 -23.77 15.89
CA VAL A 81 -0.72 -23.07 15.45
C VAL A 81 -0.07 -23.80 14.27
N LYS A 82 0.09 -25.13 14.36
CA LYS A 82 0.64 -25.95 13.28
C LYS A 82 -0.24 -25.92 12.02
N ALA A 83 -1.55 -26.10 12.21
CA ALA A 83 -2.52 -26.07 11.10
C ALA A 83 -2.44 -24.74 10.34
N ARG A 84 -2.45 -23.63 11.09
CA ARG A 84 -2.33 -22.30 10.50
C ARG A 84 -1.00 -22.09 9.78
N ALA A 85 0.10 -22.56 10.34
CA ALA A 85 1.41 -22.42 9.69
C ALA A 85 1.45 -23.18 8.36
N ARG A 86 0.86 -24.38 8.30
CA ARG A 86 0.74 -25.17 7.06
C ARG A 86 -0.17 -24.49 6.04
N GLU A 87 -1.34 -24.02 6.45
CA GLU A 87 -2.27 -23.28 5.60
C GLU A 87 -1.62 -22.08 4.90
N ILE A 88 -0.80 -21.30 5.64
CA ILE A 88 -0.07 -20.18 5.08
C ILE A 88 0.93 -20.65 4.00
N ILE A 89 1.66 -21.73 4.25
CA ILE A 89 2.65 -22.26 3.31
C ILE A 89 1.95 -22.84 2.07
N GLU A 90 0.90 -23.64 2.27
CA GLU A 90 0.08 -24.19 1.19
C GLU A 90 -0.48 -23.10 0.29
N LYS A 91 -0.94 -22.00 0.87
CA LYS A 91 -1.41 -20.83 0.11
C LYS A 91 -0.30 -20.23 -0.75
N PHE A 92 0.91 -20.07 -0.23
CA PHE A 92 2.05 -19.60 -1.02
C PHE A 92 2.39 -20.56 -2.18
N GLU A 93 2.30 -21.87 -1.93
CA GLU A 93 2.56 -22.90 -2.96
C GLU A 93 1.48 -22.92 -4.04
N ILE A 94 0.20 -22.80 -3.68
CA ILE A 94 -0.93 -22.70 -4.63
C ILE A 94 -0.81 -21.45 -5.49
N ASP A 95 -0.42 -20.31 -4.87
CA ASP A 95 -0.23 -19.04 -5.56
C ASP A 95 1.09 -19.00 -6.39
N GLY A 96 1.88 -20.08 -6.39
CA GLY A 96 3.16 -20.17 -7.10
C GLY A 96 4.24 -19.22 -6.58
N ILE A 97 4.12 -18.78 -5.33
CA ILE A 97 5.05 -17.82 -4.71
C ILE A 97 6.23 -18.57 -4.10
N ASP A 98 7.45 -18.25 -4.54
CA ASP A 98 8.66 -18.69 -3.83
C ASP A 98 8.85 -17.83 -2.57
N TRP A 99 8.14 -18.21 -1.51
CA TRP A 99 8.07 -17.46 -0.26
C TRP A 99 9.38 -17.51 0.52
N THR A 100 9.68 -16.43 1.25
CA THR A 100 10.81 -16.34 2.19
C THR A 100 10.35 -16.59 3.63
N LEU A 101 11.28 -16.95 4.51
CA LEU A 101 10.99 -17.12 5.94
C LEU A 101 10.50 -15.82 6.61
N ASN A 102 10.93 -14.66 6.12
CA ASN A 102 10.46 -13.36 6.61
C ASN A 102 9.01 -13.08 6.17
N GLN A 103 8.65 -13.40 4.93
CA GLN A 103 7.26 -13.31 4.46
C GLN A 103 6.36 -14.23 5.26
N PHE A 104 6.81 -15.47 5.55
CA PHE A 104 6.07 -16.39 6.40
C PHE A 104 5.87 -15.81 7.81
N GLU A 105 6.94 -15.28 8.46
CA GLU A 105 6.86 -14.70 9.79
C GLU A 105 5.88 -13.54 9.85
N GLU A 106 5.99 -12.61 8.91
CA GLU A 106 5.10 -11.45 8.82
C GLU A 106 3.64 -11.88 8.64
N THR A 107 3.40 -12.85 7.76
CA THR A 107 2.10 -13.46 7.50
C THR A 107 1.54 -14.14 8.75
N PHE A 108 2.36 -14.89 9.46
CA PHE A 108 1.97 -15.63 10.65
C PHE A 108 1.69 -14.72 11.84
N LEU A 109 2.53 -13.70 12.10
CA LEU A 109 2.40 -12.79 13.23
C LEU A 109 1.28 -11.75 13.04
N ASN A 110 0.95 -11.38 11.83
CA ASN A 110 -0.02 -10.34 11.52
C ASN A 110 -1.26 -10.87 10.77
N PRO A 111 -2.03 -11.80 11.37
CA PRO A 111 -3.23 -12.35 10.72
C PRO A 111 -4.29 -11.28 10.43
N SER A 112 -4.32 -10.22 11.22
CA SER A 112 -5.25 -9.11 11.05
C SER A 112 -4.84 -8.14 9.93
N LYS A 113 -3.56 -8.15 9.50
CA LYS A 113 -3.07 -7.36 8.36
C LYS A 113 -3.22 -8.10 7.04
N GLN A 114 -3.25 -9.45 7.08
CA GLN A 114 -3.48 -10.24 5.89
C GLN A 114 -4.91 -10.12 5.41
N GLY A 115 -5.05 -9.65 4.20
CA GLY A 115 -6.31 -9.63 3.51
C GLY A 115 -7.25 -8.48 3.86
N LYS A 116 -6.95 -7.61 4.84
CA LYS A 116 -7.78 -6.41 5.10
C LYS A 116 -7.38 -5.28 4.17
N PHE A 117 -8.18 -5.09 3.15
CA PHE A 117 -7.98 -4.09 2.11
C PHE A 117 -7.80 -2.67 2.68
N CYS A 118 -8.67 -2.26 3.62
CA CYS A 118 -8.64 -0.91 4.19
C CYS A 118 -7.32 -0.62 4.91
N ALA A 119 -6.90 -1.52 5.81
CA ALA A 119 -5.66 -1.35 6.58
C ALA A 119 -4.41 -1.32 5.68
N TYR A 120 -4.40 -2.14 4.63
CA TYR A 120 -3.33 -2.13 3.64
C TYR A 120 -3.23 -0.79 2.91
N LEU A 121 -4.38 -0.26 2.44
CA LEU A 121 -4.44 1.02 1.75
C LEU A 121 -4.03 2.19 2.67
N GLU A 122 -4.44 2.17 3.94
CA GLU A 122 -4.02 3.16 4.95
C GLU A 122 -2.50 3.16 5.15
N ASN A 123 -1.90 1.97 5.30
CA ASN A 123 -0.45 1.83 5.43
C ASN A 123 0.28 2.33 4.17
N HIS A 124 -0.23 2.00 2.98
CA HIS A 124 0.34 2.49 1.72
C HIS A 124 0.31 4.03 1.63
N ILE A 125 -0.80 4.65 2.01
CA ILE A 125 -0.93 6.11 2.06
C ILE A 125 0.11 6.71 3.03
N GLN A 126 0.30 6.09 4.20
CA GLN A 126 1.29 6.58 5.18
C GLN A 126 2.71 6.47 4.63
N THR A 127 3.07 5.33 4.05
CA THR A 127 4.38 5.14 3.40
C THR A 127 4.65 6.20 2.33
N LEU A 128 3.66 6.52 1.50
CA LEU A 128 3.79 7.57 0.48
C LEU A 128 4.00 8.97 1.08
N ARG A 129 3.38 9.26 2.23
CA ARG A 129 3.61 10.53 2.96
C ARG A 129 5.02 10.59 3.52
N ASP A 130 5.47 9.52 4.17
CA ASP A 130 6.79 9.43 4.80
C ASP A 130 7.93 9.51 3.77
N THR A 131 7.66 9.06 2.53
CA THR A 131 8.61 9.12 1.41
C THR A 131 8.46 10.39 0.54
N GLY A 132 7.66 11.38 0.97
CA GLY A 132 7.49 12.66 0.27
C GLY A 132 6.61 12.61 -1.00
N HIS A 133 5.99 11.47 -1.32
CA HIS A 133 5.09 11.32 -2.46
C HIS A 133 3.67 11.85 -2.18
N THR A 134 3.57 13.08 -1.69
CA THR A 134 2.34 13.69 -1.18
C THR A 134 1.19 13.75 -2.19
N GLY A 135 1.49 13.99 -3.48
CA GLY A 135 0.49 13.99 -4.55
C GLY A 135 -0.18 12.63 -4.76
N ASN A 136 0.62 11.55 -4.75
CA ASN A 136 0.10 10.18 -4.84
C ASN A 136 -0.65 9.80 -3.56
N ALA A 137 -0.11 10.14 -2.39
CA ALA A 137 -0.78 9.92 -1.10
C ALA A 137 -2.17 10.55 -1.07
N LYS A 138 -2.32 11.78 -1.58
CA LYS A 138 -3.62 12.46 -1.69
C LYS A 138 -4.59 11.70 -2.60
N CYS A 139 -4.13 11.19 -3.75
CA CYS A 139 -4.96 10.40 -4.67
C CYS A 139 -5.54 9.16 -3.99
N TYR A 140 -4.70 8.37 -3.33
CA TYR A 140 -5.15 7.18 -2.61
C TYR A 140 -6.02 7.53 -1.39
N PHE A 141 -5.71 8.61 -0.68
CA PHE A 141 -6.52 9.08 0.45
C PHE A 141 -7.94 9.46 0.02
N GLU A 142 -8.11 10.24 -1.05
CA GLU A 142 -9.43 10.60 -1.57
C GLU A 142 -10.21 9.36 -2.04
N THR A 143 -9.52 8.40 -2.67
CA THR A 143 -10.13 7.13 -3.06
C THR A 143 -10.60 6.33 -1.84
N LEU A 144 -9.77 6.23 -0.80
CA LEU A 144 -10.12 5.56 0.45
C LEU A 144 -11.30 6.24 1.15
N ARG A 145 -11.31 7.58 1.19
CA ARG A 145 -12.40 8.37 1.79
C ARG A 145 -13.74 8.05 1.12
N LEU A 146 -13.77 7.99 -0.21
CA LEU A 146 -14.99 7.64 -0.95
C LEU A 146 -15.40 6.19 -0.77
N LEU A 147 -14.45 5.26 -0.71
CA LEU A 147 -14.73 3.85 -0.43
C LEU A 147 -15.31 3.66 0.98
N LYS A 148 -14.78 4.36 2.00
CA LYS A 148 -15.33 4.35 3.36
C LYS A 148 -16.74 4.94 3.42
N TYR A 149 -17.00 5.98 2.64
CA TYR A 149 -18.35 6.57 2.56
C TYR A 149 -19.34 5.64 1.84
N TYR A 150 -18.89 4.92 0.81
CA TYR A 150 -19.70 3.93 0.08
C TYR A 150 -19.98 2.69 0.95
N ASP A 151 -18.95 2.17 1.60
CA ASP A 151 -19.02 0.94 2.38
C ASP A 151 -18.59 1.18 3.83
N GLY A 152 -19.55 1.37 4.72
CA GLY A 152 -19.31 1.58 6.16
C GLY A 152 -18.61 0.40 6.84
N LYS A 153 -18.57 -0.79 6.19
CA LYS A 153 -17.87 -2.00 6.67
C LYS A 153 -16.53 -2.24 5.98
N LEU A 154 -15.99 -1.24 5.25
CA LEU A 154 -14.74 -1.38 4.49
C LEU A 154 -13.57 -1.86 5.36
N SER A 155 -13.50 -1.46 6.64
CA SER A 155 -12.46 -1.89 7.58
C SER A 155 -12.44 -3.40 7.84
N GLN A 156 -13.54 -4.08 7.57
CA GLN A 156 -13.69 -5.53 7.72
C GLN A 156 -13.46 -6.29 6.42
N ARG A 157 -13.49 -5.60 5.25
CA ARG A 157 -13.35 -6.21 3.95
C ARG A 157 -11.96 -6.79 3.72
N LEU A 158 -11.95 -8.01 3.20
CA LEU A 158 -10.75 -8.67 2.68
C LEU A 158 -10.51 -8.26 1.22
N PHE A 159 -9.32 -8.53 0.70
CA PHE A 159 -9.05 -8.33 -0.74
C PHE A 159 -9.96 -9.17 -1.63
N SER A 160 -10.38 -10.36 -1.18
CA SER A 160 -11.34 -11.22 -1.87
C SER A 160 -12.74 -10.61 -2.00
N ASP A 161 -13.10 -9.66 -1.14
CA ASP A 161 -14.39 -8.98 -1.18
C ASP A 161 -14.42 -7.81 -2.17
N ILE A 162 -13.23 -7.36 -2.64
CA ILE A 162 -13.10 -6.28 -3.63
C ILE A 162 -13.12 -6.88 -5.04
N ASP A 163 -14.15 -7.61 -5.32
CA ASP A 163 -14.38 -8.33 -6.57
C ASP A 163 -15.00 -7.43 -7.68
N LEU A 164 -15.28 -8.03 -8.83
CA LEU A 164 -15.92 -7.35 -9.96
C LEU A 164 -17.30 -6.76 -9.61
N ARG A 165 -18.08 -7.47 -8.78
CA ARG A 165 -19.40 -7.01 -8.34
C ARG A 165 -19.27 -5.79 -7.43
N TYR A 166 -18.34 -5.82 -6.50
CA TYR A 166 -18.04 -4.69 -5.62
C TYR A 166 -17.66 -3.45 -6.44
N VAL A 167 -16.75 -3.60 -7.39
CA VAL A 167 -16.28 -2.49 -8.25
C VAL A 167 -17.40 -1.91 -9.10
N ARG A 168 -18.27 -2.75 -9.69
CA ARG A 168 -19.45 -2.28 -10.45
C ARG A 168 -20.44 -1.53 -9.56
N ASN A 169 -20.70 -2.01 -8.37
CA ASN A 169 -21.59 -1.34 -7.42
C ASN A 169 -21.02 0.01 -6.96
N PHE A 170 -19.70 0.06 -6.73
CA PHE A 170 -19.02 1.32 -6.42
C PHE A 170 -19.07 2.31 -7.60
N ASP A 171 -18.94 1.83 -8.83
CA ASP A 171 -19.12 2.69 -10.02
C ASP A 171 -20.54 3.26 -10.10
N THR A 172 -21.56 2.43 -9.88
CA THR A 172 -22.96 2.88 -9.82
C THR A 172 -23.18 3.93 -8.73
N PHE A 173 -22.57 3.75 -7.57
CA PHE A 173 -22.61 4.72 -6.49
C PHE A 173 -21.98 6.07 -6.91
N LEU A 174 -20.82 6.05 -7.56
CA LEU A 174 -20.14 7.26 -8.05
C LEU A 174 -20.97 7.97 -9.13
N GLN A 175 -21.64 7.22 -10.01
CA GLN A 175 -22.56 7.78 -11.01
C GLN A 175 -23.75 8.49 -10.35
N LYS A 176 -24.39 7.86 -9.37
CA LYS A 176 -25.50 8.46 -8.61
C LYS A 176 -25.09 9.75 -7.87
N ARG A 177 -23.81 9.89 -7.53
CA ARG A 177 -23.24 11.13 -6.98
C ARG A 177 -22.93 12.20 -8.03
N GLY A 178 -23.20 11.96 -9.30
CA GLY A 178 -22.89 12.89 -10.38
C GLY A 178 -21.41 12.92 -10.79
N CYS A 179 -20.60 11.93 -10.41
CA CYS A 179 -19.21 11.87 -10.84
C CYS A 179 -19.12 11.58 -12.34
N LYS A 180 -18.48 12.47 -13.10
CA LYS A 180 -18.19 12.30 -14.53
C LYS A 180 -17.24 11.13 -14.77
N GLY A 181 -17.23 10.57 -15.97
CA GLY A 181 -16.41 9.41 -16.34
C GLY A 181 -14.94 9.59 -16.04
N ASN A 182 -14.34 10.74 -16.38
CA ASN A 182 -12.93 11.01 -16.08
C ASN A 182 -12.63 11.07 -14.58
N THR A 183 -13.57 11.52 -13.74
CA THR A 183 -13.43 11.50 -12.28
C THR A 183 -13.49 10.06 -11.76
N ARG A 184 -14.43 9.25 -12.26
CA ARG A 184 -14.54 7.83 -11.93
C ARG A 184 -13.28 7.07 -12.36
N LYS A 185 -12.79 7.34 -13.57
CA LYS A 185 -11.52 6.80 -14.11
C LYS A 185 -10.34 7.07 -13.17
N TYR A 186 -10.28 8.26 -12.57
CA TYR A 186 -9.23 8.61 -11.59
C TYR A 186 -9.26 7.68 -10.37
N TYR A 187 -10.42 7.48 -9.75
CA TYR A 187 -10.56 6.60 -8.57
C TYR A 187 -10.27 5.13 -8.91
N PHE A 188 -10.76 4.64 -10.06
CA PHE A 188 -10.50 3.26 -10.46
C PHE A 188 -9.06 3.00 -10.88
N LYS A 189 -8.34 3.99 -11.39
CA LYS A 189 -6.89 3.87 -11.61
C LYS A 189 -6.14 3.69 -10.28
N ALA A 190 -6.49 4.46 -9.24
CA ALA A 190 -5.91 4.31 -7.91
C ALA A 190 -6.25 2.93 -7.31
N LEU A 191 -7.52 2.51 -7.37
CA LEU A 191 -7.94 1.19 -6.90
C LEU A 191 -7.22 0.05 -7.62
N ARG A 192 -7.09 0.12 -8.94
CA ARG A 192 -6.34 -0.87 -9.73
C ARG A 192 -4.87 -0.91 -9.33
N ALA A 193 -4.24 0.25 -9.13
CA ALA A 193 -2.83 0.32 -8.77
C ALA A 193 -2.56 -0.34 -7.42
N ILE A 194 -3.39 -0.09 -6.40
CA ILE A 194 -3.25 -0.68 -5.07
C ILE A 194 -3.51 -2.19 -5.07
N LEU A 195 -4.53 -2.66 -5.82
CA LEU A 195 -4.79 -4.09 -5.96
C LEU A 195 -3.65 -4.82 -6.69
N ASN A 196 -3.07 -4.20 -7.72
CA ASN A 196 -1.88 -4.74 -8.40
C ASN A 196 -0.66 -4.80 -7.48
N GLN A 197 -0.48 -3.79 -6.62
CA GLN A 197 0.62 -3.80 -5.65
C GLN A 197 0.41 -4.91 -4.61
N ALA A 198 -0.77 -4.99 -4.02
CA ALA A 198 -1.12 -6.04 -3.07
C ALA A 198 -0.96 -7.45 -3.67
N LYS A 199 -1.30 -7.62 -4.96
CA LYS A 199 -1.09 -8.88 -5.68
C LYS A 199 0.40 -9.21 -5.80
N ARG A 200 1.25 -8.26 -6.18
CA ARG A 200 2.72 -8.46 -6.25
C ARG A 200 3.34 -8.79 -4.89
N GLU A 201 2.77 -8.28 -3.81
CA GLU A 201 3.21 -8.53 -2.43
C GLU A 201 2.59 -9.81 -1.82
N GLY A 202 1.79 -10.56 -2.60
CA GLY A 202 1.18 -11.82 -2.16
C GLY A 202 0.06 -11.67 -1.11
N VAL A 203 -0.44 -10.45 -0.87
CA VAL A 203 -1.55 -10.18 0.05
C VAL A 203 -2.89 -9.98 -0.66
N GLY A 204 -2.86 -9.70 -1.96
CA GLY A 204 -4.04 -9.52 -2.80
C GLY A 204 -4.62 -10.84 -3.28
N SER A 205 -5.94 -10.86 -3.54
CA SER A 205 -6.62 -12.01 -4.15
C SER A 205 -6.51 -11.97 -5.67
N GLU A 206 -5.93 -13.00 -6.28
CA GLU A 206 -5.89 -13.13 -7.74
C GLU A 206 -7.25 -13.54 -8.31
N ALA A 207 -7.92 -14.48 -7.65
CA ALA A 207 -9.22 -15.01 -8.08
C ALA A 207 -10.33 -13.95 -8.08
N ALA A 208 -10.27 -12.96 -7.18
CA ALA A 208 -11.26 -11.89 -7.08
C ALA A 208 -10.85 -10.61 -7.84
N TYR A 209 -9.70 -10.60 -8.53
CA TYR A 209 -9.18 -9.39 -9.17
C TYR A 209 -10.12 -8.85 -10.26
N PRO A 210 -10.68 -7.61 -10.10
CA PRO A 210 -11.78 -7.14 -10.93
C PRO A 210 -11.36 -6.57 -12.30
N PHE A 211 -10.07 -6.25 -12.49
CA PHE A 211 -9.57 -5.56 -13.70
C PHE A 211 -8.92 -6.50 -14.71
N VAL A 212 -9.40 -7.75 -14.78
CA VAL A 212 -9.01 -8.72 -15.81
C VAL A 212 -9.62 -8.36 -17.17
N LYS A 213 -9.13 -9.00 -18.25
CA LYS A 213 -9.76 -8.90 -19.58
C LYS A 213 -11.21 -9.39 -19.50
N GLY A 214 -12.17 -8.57 -19.93
CA GLY A 214 -13.61 -8.85 -19.78
C GLY A 214 -14.19 -8.50 -18.40
N GLY A 215 -13.38 -8.02 -17.46
CA GLY A 215 -13.81 -7.51 -16.15
C GLY A 215 -14.27 -6.06 -16.19
N PHE A 216 -13.79 -5.24 -15.24
CA PHE A 216 -14.10 -3.80 -15.20
C PHE A 216 -13.10 -3.01 -16.06
N GLU A 217 -13.57 -2.44 -17.15
CA GLU A 217 -12.76 -1.73 -18.14
C GLU A 217 -12.71 -0.22 -17.84
N ILE A 218 -11.65 0.22 -17.19
CA ILE A 218 -11.44 1.63 -16.83
C ILE A 218 -11.37 2.54 -18.07
N ALA A 219 -10.92 2.03 -19.20
CA ALA A 219 -10.81 2.80 -20.44
C ALA A 219 -12.17 3.29 -20.95
N LYS A 220 -13.25 2.52 -20.74
CA LYS A 220 -14.60 2.89 -21.13
C LYS A 220 -15.19 4.08 -20.36
N LEU A 221 -14.56 4.48 -19.27
CA LEU A 221 -14.96 5.65 -18.48
C LEU A 221 -14.42 6.96 -19.06
N GLU A 222 -13.60 6.89 -20.09
CA GLU A 222 -12.99 8.08 -20.69
C GLU A 222 -14.02 8.92 -21.43
N GLU A 223 -14.12 10.17 -21.02
CA GLU A 223 -14.95 11.17 -21.67
C GLU A 223 -14.04 12.23 -22.30
N ALA A 224 -14.37 12.64 -23.52
CA ALA A 224 -13.69 13.74 -24.16
C ALA A 224 -13.88 15.02 -23.33
N THR A 225 -12.79 15.73 -23.10
CA THR A 225 -12.81 17.03 -22.43
C THR A 225 -12.55 18.12 -23.45
N GLU A 226 -13.35 19.15 -23.43
CA GLU A 226 -13.10 20.35 -24.23
C GLU A 226 -11.72 20.93 -23.83
N LYS A 227 -10.92 21.18 -24.84
CA LYS A 227 -9.65 21.89 -24.63
C LYS A 227 -9.99 23.37 -24.41
N ARG A 228 -9.86 23.84 -23.18
CA ARG A 228 -10.01 25.24 -22.85
C ARG A 228 -8.71 25.96 -23.18
N TYR A 229 -8.76 26.92 -24.05
CA TYR A 229 -7.67 27.85 -24.34
C TYR A 229 -8.16 29.28 -24.12
N LEU A 230 -7.26 30.17 -23.78
CA LEU A 230 -7.56 31.57 -23.67
C LEU A 230 -7.29 32.24 -25.05
N PRO A 231 -8.30 32.81 -25.72
CA PRO A 231 -8.06 33.53 -26.96
C PRO A 231 -7.09 34.71 -26.78
N PRO A 232 -6.31 35.10 -27.81
CA PRO A 232 -5.35 36.18 -27.71
C PRO A 232 -5.94 37.49 -27.20
N GLN A 233 -7.19 37.80 -27.58
CA GLN A 233 -7.91 39.00 -27.11
C GLN A 233 -8.18 38.99 -25.61
N ASP A 234 -8.57 37.85 -25.06
CA ASP A 234 -8.81 37.69 -23.62
C ASP A 234 -7.50 37.64 -22.82
N LEU A 235 -6.43 37.12 -23.41
CA LEU A 235 -5.11 37.20 -22.85
C LEU A 235 -4.65 38.65 -22.74
N GLN A 236 -4.92 39.48 -23.79
CA GLN A 236 -4.56 40.90 -23.77
C GLN A 236 -5.35 41.64 -22.68
N LYS A 237 -6.67 41.40 -22.57
CA LYS A 237 -7.49 41.95 -21.46
C LYS A 237 -6.91 41.56 -20.11
N LEU A 238 -6.48 40.29 -19.94
CA LEU A 238 -5.90 39.83 -18.70
C LEU A 238 -4.58 40.56 -18.37
N LYS A 239 -3.80 40.93 -19.39
CA LYS A 239 -2.58 41.73 -19.20
C LYS A 239 -2.89 43.15 -18.77
N ASP A 240 -3.86 43.78 -19.40
CA ASP A 240 -4.16 45.22 -19.29
C ASP A 240 -5.04 45.55 -18.08
N THR A 241 -5.70 44.58 -17.48
CA THR A 241 -6.66 44.80 -16.40
C THR A 241 -6.18 44.14 -15.09
N PRO A 242 -5.56 44.90 -14.18
CA PRO A 242 -5.22 44.39 -12.86
C PRO A 242 -6.48 43.99 -12.09
N ALA A 243 -6.35 42.94 -11.27
CA ALA A 243 -7.48 42.50 -10.44
C ALA A 243 -7.58 43.37 -9.18
N GLN A 244 -8.83 43.71 -8.78
CA GLN A 244 -9.07 44.53 -7.60
C GLN A 244 -8.72 43.84 -6.28
N ASN A 245 -8.84 42.52 -6.25
CA ASN A 245 -8.52 41.72 -5.07
C ASN A 245 -7.05 41.24 -5.13
N PRO A 246 -6.25 41.44 -4.05
CA PRO A 246 -4.83 41.09 -4.02
C PRO A 246 -4.57 39.60 -4.33
N GLN A 247 -5.45 38.70 -3.90
CA GLN A 247 -5.31 37.25 -4.16
C GLN A 247 -5.52 36.95 -5.65
N ASN A 248 -6.49 37.58 -6.29
CA ASN A 248 -6.76 37.42 -7.72
C ASN A 248 -5.64 38.07 -8.54
N GLU A 249 -5.10 39.20 -8.08
CA GLU A 249 -3.95 39.84 -8.72
C GLU A 249 -2.71 38.95 -8.69
N TYR A 250 -2.43 38.32 -7.55
CA TYR A 250 -1.35 37.36 -7.43
C TYR A 250 -1.56 36.15 -8.37
N ALA A 251 -2.77 35.61 -8.44
CA ALA A 251 -3.10 34.52 -9.36
C ALA A 251 -2.94 34.93 -10.83
N ARG A 252 -3.33 36.19 -11.19
CA ARG A 252 -3.14 36.76 -12.52
C ARG A 252 -1.65 36.84 -12.88
N GLN A 253 -0.85 37.37 -11.98
CA GLN A 253 0.60 37.48 -12.17
C GLN A 253 1.26 36.09 -12.34
N LEU A 254 0.90 35.12 -11.53
CA LEU A 254 1.39 33.74 -11.68
C LEU A 254 0.98 33.12 -13.02
N PHE A 255 -0.25 33.37 -13.48
CA PHE A 255 -0.71 32.88 -14.78
C PHE A 255 0.12 33.52 -15.92
N LEU A 256 0.28 34.84 -15.90
CA LEU A 256 1.07 35.56 -16.91
C LEU A 256 2.54 35.13 -16.89
N PHE A 257 3.12 34.96 -15.70
CA PHE A 257 4.47 34.42 -15.57
C PHE A 257 4.59 33.02 -16.21
N SER A 258 3.66 32.11 -15.86
CA SER A 258 3.60 30.79 -16.47
C SER A 258 3.48 30.87 -17.99
N TYR A 259 2.62 31.75 -18.50
CA TYR A 259 2.42 31.95 -19.93
C TYR A 259 3.70 32.40 -20.63
N TYR A 260 4.37 33.42 -20.12
CA TYR A 260 5.62 33.92 -20.69
C TYR A 260 6.76 32.93 -20.55
N CYS A 261 6.73 32.07 -19.52
CA CYS A 261 7.64 30.94 -19.35
C CYS A 261 7.19 29.68 -20.11
N TYR A 262 6.39 29.83 -21.18
CA TYR A 262 5.93 28.73 -22.07
C TYR A 262 5.20 27.60 -21.34
N GLY A 263 4.36 27.95 -20.38
CA GLY A 263 3.57 26.98 -19.60
C GLY A 263 4.36 26.31 -18.48
N MET A 264 5.28 27.03 -17.84
CA MET A 264 5.95 26.54 -16.63
C MET A 264 4.93 26.09 -15.62
N SER A 265 5.11 24.90 -15.04
CA SER A 265 4.15 24.37 -14.06
C SER A 265 4.19 25.15 -12.75
N PHE A 266 3.07 25.20 -12.03
CA PHE A 266 3.01 25.86 -10.72
C PHE A 266 4.04 25.30 -9.73
N VAL A 267 4.28 23.98 -9.77
CA VAL A 267 5.28 23.32 -8.92
C VAL A 267 6.69 23.84 -9.26
N ASP A 268 7.02 23.93 -10.54
CA ASP A 268 8.33 24.43 -10.97
C ASP A 268 8.50 25.91 -10.59
N MET A 269 7.44 26.72 -10.73
CA MET A 269 7.47 28.14 -10.26
C MET A 269 7.69 28.25 -8.75
N ALA A 270 7.07 27.39 -7.96
CA ALA A 270 7.19 27.40 -6.50
C ALA A 270 8.62 27.05 -5.99
N TYR A 271 9.40 26.36 -6.81
CA TYR A 271 10.79 26.02 -6.49
C TYR A 271 11.83 26.92 -7.16
N LEU A 272 11.40 27.97 -7.89
CA LEU A 272 12.34 28.93 -8.45
C LEU A 272 13.02 29.75 -7.35
N THR A 273 14.33 29.88 -7.49
CA THR A 273 15.18 30.75 -6.66
C THR A 273 16.00 31.68 -7.57
N THR A 274 16.66 32.65 -6.99
CA THR A 274 17.59 33.56 -7.73
C THR A 274 18.71 32.81 -8.42
N ASP A 275 19.11 31.65 -7.93
CA ASP A 275 20.17 30.82 -8.53
C ASP A 275 19.77 30.21 -9.88
N HIS A 276 18.45 30.16 -10.17
CA HIS A 276 17.95 29.74 -11.47
C HIS A 276 18.04 30.86 -12.53
N ILE A 277 18.45 32.09 -12.15
CA ILE A 277 18.56 33.22 -13.07
C ILE A 277 20.00 33.30 -13.55
N GLN A 278 20.23 33.02 -14.84
CA GLN A 278 21.52 33.25 -15.49
C GLN A 278 21.49 34.55 -16.28
N ARG A 279 22.42 35.44 -15.96
CA ARG A 279 22.63 36.71 -16.67
C ARG A 279 23.73 36.50 -17.68
N LEU A 280 23.40 36.56 -18.95
CA LEU A 280 24.35 36.47 -20.08
C LEU A 280 24.40 37.78 -20.81
N ALA A 281 25.43 37.98 -21.67
CA ALA A 281 25.63 39.21 -22.44
C ALA A 281 24.43 39.55 -23.37
N ASP A 282 23.65 38.55 -23.76
CA ASP A 282 22.52 38.67 -24.68
C ASP A 282 21.15 38.68 -23.94
N GLY A 283 21.15 38.64 -22.61
CA GLY A 283 19.91 38.72 -21.80
C GLY A 283 19.87 37.83 -20.55
N ASN A 284 18.73 37.87 -19.85
CA ASN A 284 18.47 37.08 -18.65
C ASN A 284 17.73 35.78 -19.04
N TYR A 285 18.14 34.68 -18.41
CA TYR A 285 17.57 33.36 -18.66
C TYR A 285 17.15 32.71 -17.34
N ILE A 286 16.02 32.01 -17.34
CA ILE A 286 15.66 31.07 -16.27
C ILE A 286 16.07 29.67 -16.69
N VAL A 287 16.98 29.09 -15.90
CA VAL A 287 17.50 27.73 -16.13
C VAL A 287 17.05 26.83 -14.98
N TYR A 288 16.24 25.83 -15.27
CA TYR A 288 15.72 24.92 -14.26
C TYR A 288 15.45 23.52 -14.84
N ASN A 289 15.43 22.52 -13.99
CA ASN A 289 15.04 21.16 -14.34
C ASN A 289 13.54 20.98 -14.08
N ALA A 290 12.74 20.79 -15.12
CA ALA A 290 11.29 20.63 -14.97
C ALA A 290 10.93 19.34 -14.22
N THR A 291 10.24 19.46 -13.10
CA THR A 291 9.89 18.34 -12.21
C THR A 291 9.05 17.25 -12.91
N LYS A 292 8.22 17.62 -13.88
CA LYS A 292 7.37 16.68 -14.65
C LYS A 292 8.07 16.06 -15.88
N SER A 293 9.22 16.56 -16.28
CA SER A 293 9.95 16.09 -17.46
C SER A 293 10.82 14.86 -17.18
N SER A 294 11.05 14.49 -15.92
CA SER A 294 11.83 13.32 -15.50
C SER A 294 11.12 11.97 -15.74
N THR A 295 9.89 11.96 -16.25
CA THR A 295 9.21 10.75 -16.68
C THR A 295 9.59 10.45 -18.13
N LYS A 296 10.61 9.60 -18.29
CA LYS A 296 10.95 8.79 -19.48
C LYS A 296 10.16 9.15 -20.74
N ARG A 297 10.63 10.13 -21.50
CA ARG A 297 10.53 10.10 -22.96
C ARG A 297 11.84 9.54 -23.47
N THR A 298 11.73 8.42 -24.12
CA THR A 298 12.77 7.76 -24.90
C THR A 298 13.56 8.78 -25.75
N GLN A 299 14.87 8.81 -25.55
CA GLN A 299 15.88 9.31 -26.46
C GLN A 299 15.62 10.66 -27.16
N LEU A 300 15.95 11.73 -26.44
CA LEU A 300 16.60 12.90 -27.02
C LEU A 300 17.88 13.17 -26.20
N PRO A 301 18.97 13.72 -26.83
CA PRO A 301 20.28 13.79 -26.20
C PRO A 301 20.24 14.57 -24.90
N SER A 302 21.11 14.21 -23.98
CA SER A 302 21.30 14.69 -22.63
C SER A 302 21.71 16.17 -22.55
N GLU A 303 20.87 17.09 -22.98
CA GLU A 303 21.01 18.53 -22.75
C GLU A 303 19.66 19.22 -22.92
N SER A 304 18.67 18.90 -22.13
CA SER A 304 17.44 19.71 -22.07
C SER A 304 17.50 20.72 -20.91
N THR A 305 18.55 21.48 -20.82
CA THR A 305 18.55 22.77 -20.15
C THR A 305 17.69 23.69 -21.01
N LEU A 306 16.41 23.81 -20.66
CA LEU A 306 15.53 24.77 -21.36
C LEU A 306 16.00 26.19 -20.99
N ARG A 307 16.87 26.76 -21.81
CA ARG A 307 17.19 28.20 -21.78
C ARG A 307 15.98 28.96 -22.31
N ARG A 308 15.33 29.72 -21.47
CA ARG A 308 14.19 30.56 -21.87
C ARG A 308 14.57 32.03 -21.70
N ARG A 309 14.56 32.75 -22.80
CA ARG A 309 14.90 34.18 -22.85
C ARG A 309 13.68 34.99 -22.49
N PHE A 310 13.82 35.93 -21.54
CA PHE A 310 12.85 37.00 -21.34
C PHE A 310 13.26 38.18 -22.20
N ARG A 311 12.32 38.71 -22.97
CA ARG A 311 12.40 40.07 -23.48
C ARG A 311 11.60 40.92 -22.53
N ASP A 312 12.21 42.04 -22.11
CA ASP A 312 11.61 43.07 -21.27
C ASP A 312 10.29 43.58 -21.86
#